data_c58c02e0816f5664e6068066931f026a
#
_entry.id   c58c02e0816f5664e6068066931f026a
#
_cell.length_a   1.000
_cell.length_b   1.000
_cell.length_c   1.000
_cell.angle_alpha   90.00
_cell.angle_beta   90.00
_cell.angle_gamma   90.00
#
_symmetry.space_group_name_H-M   'P 1'
#
loop_
_entity.id
_entity.type
_entity.pdbx_description
1 polymer ?
#
loop_
_entity_poly.entity_id
_entity_poly.type
_entity_poly.pdbx_seq_one_letter_code
_entity_poly.pdbx_strand_id
1 'polypeptide(L)'
;AAADYQVVSALAQSAAELCDGSFGNSYHVGVVHSKDSFYGEVEPQNSAVAKKLAENWEGYKACGCLTSEMECAAIFSVGLLRGARCGAVLTALWNVERSNAGLPDNITDDSSRAIQCVIGAVKKLIEQDKAQK
;
A
#
# COMPACT_ATOMS: atom_id res chain seq x y z
N ALA A 1 11.68 2.14 -5.92
CA ALA A 1 11.54 3.27 -4.99
C ALA A 1 11.41 2.74 -3.56
N ALA A 2 11.88 3.48 -2.57
CA ALA A 2 11.81 3.10 -1.16
C ALA A 2 11.14 4.21 -0.35
N ALA A 3 10.25 3.81 0.57
CA ALA A 3 9.71 4.72 1.57
C ALA A 3 10.76 5.03 2.64
N ASP A 4 10.60 6.17 3.32
CA ASP A 4 11.41 6.53 4.47
C ASP A 4 11.09 5.62 5.67
N TYR A 5 12.14 5.08 6.31
CA TYR A 5 11.99 4.13 7.42
C TYR A 5 11.25 4.72 8.63
N GLN A 6 11.53 5.98 8.97
CA GLN A 6 10.88 6.63 10.12
C GLN A 6 9.38 6.81 9.87
N VAL A 7 9.01 7.17 8.64
CA VAL A 7 7.60 7.30 8.23
C VAL A 7 6.90 5.94 8.28
N VAL A 8 7.51 4.89 7.70
CA VAL A 8 6.94 3.53 7.74
C VAL A 8 6.78 3.04 9.17
N SER A 9 7.78 3.25 10.04
CA SER A 9 7.72 2.87 11.45
C SER A 9 6.59 3.58 12.19
N ALA A 10 6.43 4.88 11.98
CA ALA A 10 5.35 5.66 12.60
C ALA A 10 3.96 5.22 12.12
N LEU A 11 3.82 4.92 10.80
CA LEU A 11 2.59 4.38 10.23
C LEU A 11 2.25 3.01 10.81
N ALA A 12 3.23 2.11 10.91
CA ALA A 12 3.04 0.77 11.48
C ALA A 12 2.61 0.83 12.96
N GLN A 13 3.22 1.70 13.76
CA GLN A 13 2.83 1.92 15.15
C GLN A 13 1.41 2.45 15.27
N SER A 14 1.06 3.45 14.43
CA SER A 14 -0.30 4.01 14.42
C SER A 14 -1.34 2.98 13.97
N ALA A 15 -1.03 2.16 12.98
CA ALA A 15 -1.90 1.10 12.51
C ALA A 15 -2.12 0.02 13.60
N ALA A 16 -1.08 -0.33 14.35
CA ALA A 16 -1.18 -1.29 15.47
C ALA A 16 -2.12 -0.82 16.59
N GLU A 17 -2.26 0.50 16.78
CA GLU A 17 -3.18 1.08 17.74
C GLU A 17 -4.65 1.08 17.25
N LEU A 18 -4.87 0.98 15.94
CA LEU A 18 -6.19 1.08 15.30
C LEU A 18 -6.77 -0.27 14.89
N CYS A 19 -5.92 -1.28 14.70
CA CYS A 19 -6.30 -2.58 14.17
C CYS A 19 -6.24 -3.66 15.26
N ASP A 20 -7.23 -4.56 15.27
CA ASP A 20 -7.31 -5.68 16.23
C ASP A 20 -6.84 -7.03 15.64
N GLY A 21 -6.44 -7.04 14.37
CA GLY A 21 -5.96 -8.22 13.66
C GLY A 21 -7.06 -9.11 13.08
N SER A 22 -8.34 -8.77 13.27
CA SER A 22 -9.44 -9.53 12.68
C SER A 22 -9.57 -9.29 11.17
N PHE A 23 -10.33 -10.14 10.49
CA PHE A 23 -10.61 -9.98 9.06
C PHE A 23 -11.29 -8.62 8.78
N GLY A 24 -10.70 -7.86 7.86
CA GLY A 24 -11.14 -6.49 7.56
C GLY A 24 -10.67 -5.44 8.58
N ASN A 25 -9.99 -5.83 9.66
CA ASN A 25 -9.42 -4.93 10.66
C ASN A 25 -7.96 -5.28 11.03
N SER A 26 -7.18 -5.60 10.01
CA SER A 26 -5.74 -5.87 10.12
C SER A 26 -4.93 -4.88 9.30
N TYR A 27 -3.63 -4.83 9.55
CA TYR A 27 -2.69 -4.09 8.72
C TYR A 27 -1.49 -4.97 8.36
N HIS A 28 -0.84 -4.62 7.26
CA HIS A 28 0.37 -5.29 6.79
C HIS A 28 1.38 -4.25 6.33
N VAL A 29 2.65 -4.54 6.52
CA VAL A 29 3.77 -3.71 6.05
C VAL A 29 4.55 -4.52 5.03
N GLY A 30 4.80 -3.97 3.86
CA GLY A 30 5.53 -4.69 2.82
C GLY A 30 5.64 -3.94 1.50
N VAL A 31 6.00 -4.69 0.48
CA VAL A 31 6.20 -4.17 -0.87
C VAL A 31 4.86 -4.02 -1.58
N VAL A 32 4.73 -2.92 -2.33
CA VAL A 32 3.59 -2.66 -3.20
C VAL A 32 4.04 -2.54 -4.65
N HIS A 33 3.18 -2.90 -5.59
CA HIS A 33 3.37 -2.72 -7.01
C HIS A 33 2.73 -1.41 -7.46
N SER A 34 3.55 -0.42 -7.84
CA SER A 34 3.05 0.79 -8.50
C SER A 34 2.85 0.49 -9.99
N LYS A 35 1.61 0.28 -10.38
CA LYS A 35 1.25 -0.10 -11.75
C LYS A 35 1.02 1.10 -12.65
N ASP A 36 1.24 0.91 -13.94
CA ASP A 36 1.03 1.95 -14.97
C ASP A 36 -0.40 1.94 -15.52
N SER A 37 -1.14 0.84 -15.35
CA SER A 37 -2.48 0.67 -15.90
C SER A 37 -3.38 -0.14 -14.98
N PHE A 38 -4.51 0.44 -14.60
CA PHE A 38 -5.54 -0.26 -13.84
C PHE A 38 -6.14 -1.43 -14.66
N TYR A 39 -6.58 -1.16 -15.88
CA TYR A 39 -7.18 -2.19 -16.74
C TYR A 39 -6.19 -3.25 -17.20
N GLY A 40 -4.89 -2.93 -17.29
CA GLY A 40 -3.85 -3.90 -17.55
C GLY A 40 -3.70 -4.95 -16.43
N GLU A 41 -4.15 -4.64 -15.22
CA GLU A 41 -4.14 -5.56 -14.09
C GLU A 41 -5.48 -6.31 -13.95
N VAL A 42 -6.61 -5.61 -13.99
CA VAL A 42 -7.93 -6.22 -13.70
C VAL A 42 -8.55 -6.93 -14.90
N GLU A 43 -8.19 -6.53 -16.12
CA GLU A 43 -8.69 -7.09 -17.38
C GLU A 43 -7.55 -7.37 -18.37
N PRO A 44 -6.48 -8.07 -17.99
CA PRO A 44 -5.30 -8.24 -18.83
C PRO A 44 -5.61 -8.91 -20.17
N GLN A 45 -6.67 -9.73 -20.23
CA GLN A 45 -7.12 -10.43 -21.45
C GLN A 45 -7.53 -9.47 -22.57
N ASN A 46 -7.90 -8.21 -22.24
CA ASN A 46 -8.27 -7.21 -23.22
C ASN A 46 -7.05 -6.46 -23.81
N SER A 47 -5.83 -6.78 -23.34
CA SER A 47 -4.60 -6.14 -23.80
C SER A 47 -3.91 -6.94 -24.90
N ALA A 48 -3.25 -6.24 -25.84
CA ALA A 48 -2.39 -6.86 -26.85
C ALA A 48 -1.19 -7.64 -26.23
N VAL A 49 -0.84 -7.37 -24.98
CA VAL A 49 0.24 -8.01 -24.23
C VAL A 49 -0.27 -8.84 -23.04
N ALA A 50 -1.49 -9.36 -23.15
CA ALA A 50 -2.20 -10.09 -22.10
C ALA A 50 -1.34 -11.14 -21.38
N LYS A 51 -0.62 -11.98 -22.16
CA LYS A 51 0.24 -13.02 -21.61
C LYS A 51 1.34 -12.45 -20.71
N LYS A 52 2.01 -11.40 -21.16
CA LYS A 52 3.08 -10.73 -20.38
C LYS A 52 2.54 -10.11 -19.09
N LEU A 53 1.35 -9.50 -19.13
CA LEU A 53 0.71 -8.92 -17.96
C LEU A 53 0.39 -9.99 -16.92
N ALA A 54 -0.17 -11.13 -17.34
CA ALA A 54 -0.47 -12.25 -16.47
C ALA A 54 0.81 -12.86 -15.85
N GLU A 55 1.87 -13.05 -16.65
CA GLU A 55 3.15 -13.55 -16.16
C GLU A 55 3.79 -12.58 -15.14
N ASN A 56 3.74 -11.29 -15.39
CA ASN A 56 4.23 -10.27 -14.46
C ASN A 56 3.46 -10.30 -13.14
N TRP A 57 2.13 -10.43 -13.21
CA TRP A 57 1.26 -10.51 -12.02
C TRP A 57 1.66 -11.69 -11.13
N GLU A 58 1.81 -12.87 -11.71
CA GLU A 58 2.29 -14.05 -10.98
C GLU A 58 3.69 -13.83 -10.37
N GLY A 59 4.59 -13.15 -11.11
CA GLY A 59 5.91 -12.76 -10.62
C GLY A 59 5.84 -11.84 -9.40
N TYR A 60 4.98 -10.82 -9.42
CA TYR A 60 4.81 -9.90 -8.28
C TYR A 60 4.27 -10.63 -7.05
N LYS A 61 3.30 -11.52 -7.21
CA LYS A 61 2.80 -12.36 -6.12
C LYS A 61 3.91 -13.25 -5.54
N ALA A 62 4.68 -13.90 -6.41
CA ALA A 62 5.80 -14.74 -6.00
C ALA A 62 6.91 -13.98 -5.26
N CYS A 63 7.11 -12.69 -5.60
CA CYS A 63 8.02 -11.78 -4.90
C CYS A 63 7.45 -11.23 -3.58
N GLY A 64 6.21 -11.57 -3.20
CA GLY A 64 5.60 -11.13 -1.95
C GLY A 64 5.04 -9.71 -1.99
N CYS A 65 4.70 -9.17 -3.17
CA CYS A 65 3.93 -7.94 -3.25
C CYS A 65 2.57 -8.11 -2.57
N LEU A 66 2.23 -7.20 -1.66
CA LEU A 66 1.02 -7.28 -0.86
C LEU A 66 -0.20 -6.67 -1.54
N THR A 67 0.01 -5.64 -2.35
CA THR A 67 -1.05 -4.90 -3.04
C THR A 67 -0.49 -4.15 -4.23
N SER A 68 -1.38 -3.56 -5.02
CA SER A 68 -1.03 -2.65 -6.12
C SER A 68 -1.69 -1.28 -5.94
N GLU A 69 -1.03 -0.27 -6.43
CA GLU A 69 -1.46 1.13 -6.45
C GLU A 69 -0.81 1.84 -7.65
N MET A 70 -0.90 3.15 -7.79
CA MET A 70 -0.42 3.83 -9.01
C MET A 70 0.47 5.06 -8.73
N GLU A 71 0.79 5.40 -7.47
CA GLU A 71 1.39 6.68 -7.08
C GLU A 71 2.69 6.55 -6.29
N CYS A 72 2.85 5.50 -5.48
CA CYS A 72 3.91 5.41 -4.47
C CYS A 72 5.32 5.47 -5.06
N ALA A 73 5.57 4.81 -6.20
CA ALA A 73 6.89 4.83 -6.82
C ALA A 73 7.32 6.25 -7.20
N ALA A 74 6.41 7.05 -7.73
CA ALA A 74 6.66 8.45 -8.08
C ALA A 74 6.87 9.31 -6.82
N ILE A 75 5.98 9.19 -5.82
CA ILE A 75 6.05 9.96 -4.56
C ILE A 75 7.37 9.67 -3.84
N PHE A 76 7.76 8.40 -3.70
CA PHE A 76 9.00 8.05 -2.98
C PHE A 76 10.24 8.49 -3.74
N SER A 77 10.25 8.38 -5.07
CA SER A 77 11.39 8.82 -5.89
C SER A 77 11.57 10.33 -5.84
N VAL A 78 10.49 11.10 -6.02
CA VAL A 78 10.54 12.57 -5.96
C VAL A 78 10.85 13.04 -4.54
N GLY A 79 10.26 12.41 -3.52
CA GLY A 79 10.53 12.73 -2.13
C GLY A 79 12.01 12.56 -1.76
N LEU A 80 12.61 11.45 -2.16
CA LEU A 80 14.04 11.20 -1.95
C LEU A 80 14.90 12.28 -2.61
N LEU A 81 14.62 12.64 -3.87
CA LEU A 81 15.34 13.69 -4.58
C LEU A 81 15.21 15.08 -3.94
N ARG A 82 14.13 15.33 -3.24
CA ARG A 82 13.85 16.59 -2.56
C ARG A 82 14.26 16.60 -1.08
N GLY A 83 14.82 15.52 -0.57
CA GLY A 83 15.17 15.38 0.85
C GLY A 83 13.94 15.33 1.77
N ALA A 84 12.77 14.93 1.27
CA ALA A 84 11.56 14.76 2.03
C ALA A 84 11.39 13.31 2.48
N ARG A 85 10.95 13.11 3.72
CA ARG A 85 10.56 11.79 4.21
C ARG A 85 9.18 11.44 3.67
N CYS A 86 9.07 10.35 2.91
CA CYS A 86 7.84 9.90 2.29
C CYS A 86 7.48 8.48 2.71
N GLY A 87 6.21 8.21 2.89
CA GLY A 87 5.64 6.88 3.12
C GLY A 87 4.20 6.88 2.66
N ALA A 88 3.57 5.70 2.67
CA ALA A 88 2.18 5.56 2.29
C ALA A 88 1.47 4.58 3.21
N VAL A 89 0.18 4.83 3.41
CA VAL A 89 -0.79 3.88 3.93
C VAL A 89 -1.91 3.75 2.90
N LEU A 90 -2.30 2.53 2.62
CA LEU A 90 -3.27 2.20 1.60
C LEU A 90 -4.46 1.50 2.24
N THR A 91 -5.66 1.81 1.78
CA THR A 91 -6.85 1.02 2.08
C THR A 91 -6.98 -0.06 1.01
N ALA A 92 -7.06 -1.33 1.43
CA ALA A 92 -7.39 -2.42 0.51
C ALA A 92 -8.87 -2.30 0.14
N LEU A 93 -9.15 -1.76 -1.04
CA LEU A 93 -10.51 -1.53 -1.51
C LEU A 93 -11.16 -2.82 -2.03
N TRP A 94 -10.36 -3.69 -2.62
CA TRP A 94 -10.78 -4.90 -3.30
C TRP A 94 -9.63 -5.90 -3.39
N ASN A 95 -9.92 -7.20 -3.27
CA ASN A 95 -8.94 -8.26 -3.45
C ASN A 95 -9.30 -9.12 -4.67
N VAL A 96 -8.66 -8.81 -5.79
CA VAL A 96 -8.89 -9.49 -7.09
C VAL A 96 -8.67 -11.01 -6.98
N GLU A 97 -7.65 -11.45 -6.24
CA GLU A 97 -7.35 -12.89 -6.10
C GLU A 97 -8.46 -13.61 -5.33
N ARG A 98 -8.99 -13.01 -4.26
CA ARG A 98 -10.11 -13.59 -3.52
C ARG A 98 -11.37 -13.64 -4.37
N SER A 99 -11.68 -12.56 -5.08
CA SER A 99 -12.83 -12.48 -5.98
C SER A 99 -12.74 -13.55 -7.08
N ASN A 100 -11.58 -13.71 -7.72
CA ASN A 100 -11.34 -14.72 -8.74
C ASN A 100 -11.43 -16.17 -8.20
N ALA A 101 -11.07 -16.37 -6.94
CA ALA A 101 -11.17 -17.66 -6.26
C ALA A 101 -12.58 -17.94 -5.70
N GLY A 102 -13.55 -17.04 -5.88
CA GLY A 102 -14.91 -17.16 -5.31
C GLY A 102 -14.94 -17.10 -3.79
N LEU A 103 -13.91 -16.52 -3.16
CA LEU A 103 -13.82 -16.35 -1.72
C LEU A 103 -14.49 -15.04 -1.27
N PRO A 104 -14.99 -14.97 -0.02
CA PRO A 104 -15.52 -13.72 0.52
C PRO A 104 -14.50 -12.59 0.42
N ASP A 105 -14.92 -11.46 -0.11
CA ASP A 105 -14.12 -10.25 -0.21
C ASP A 105 -14.84 -9.09 0.49
N ASN A 106 -14.07 -8.25 1.18
CA ASN A 106 -14.60 -7.07 1.86
C ASN A 106 -14.35 -5.84 0.97
N ILE A 107 -15.20 -5.67 -0.03
CA ILE A 107 -15.12 -4.51 -0.92
C ILE A 107 -15.59 -3.28 -0.14
N THR A 108 -14.75 -2.24 -0.08
CA THR A 108 -15.04 -1.00 0.63
C THR A 108 -14.40 0.19 -0.09
N ASP A 109 -14.99 1.36 0.06
CA ASP A 109 -14.44 2.66 -0.32
C ASP A 109 -14.11 3.54 0.91
N ASP A 110 -14.29 3.00 2.12
CA ASP A 110 -14.03 3.71 3.37
C ASP A 110 -12.54 3.77 3.68
N SER A 111 -11.94 4.94 3.49
CA SER A 111 -10.55 5.25 3.83
C SER A 111 -10.36 5.89 5.21
N SER A 112 -11.40 5.97 6.03
CA SER A 112 -11.37 6.66 7.34
C SER A 112 -10.26 6.14 8.25
N ARG A 113 -10.04 4.81 8.28
CA ARG A 113 -8.98 4.19 9.09
C ARG A 113 -7.59 4.56 8.59
N ALA A 114 -7.36 4.58 7.28
CA ALA A 114 -6.10 5.01 6.69
C ALA A 114 -5.81 6.48 7.05
N ILE A 115 -6.81 7.35 7.00
CA ILE A 115 -6.70 8.75 7.41
C ILE A 115 -6.33 8.88 8.89
N GLN A 116 -7.00 8.14 9.78
CA GLN A 116 -6.67 8.12 11.21
C GLN A 116 -5.24 7.60 11.45
N CYS A 117 -4.81 6.59 10.70
CA CYS A 117 -3.45 6.06 10.75
C CYS A 117 -2.42 7.14 10.39
N VAL A 118 -2.64 7.90 9.31
CA VAL A 118 -1.76 9.02 8.92
C VAL A 118 -1.70 10.08 10.01
N ILE A 119 -2.84 10.49 10.56
CA ILE A 119 -2.89 11.49 11.64
C ILE A 119 -2.08 11.04 12.86
N GLY A 120 -2.24 9.79 13.27
CA GLY A 120 -1.46 9.21 14.37
C GLY A 120 0.03 9.16 14.07
N ALA A 121 0.41 8.74 12.87
CA ALA A 121 1.81 8.68 12.44
C ALA A 121 2.48 10.06 12.40
N VAL A 122 1.78 11.08 11.88
CA VAL A 122 2.30 12.47 11.85
C VAL A 122 2.54 12.99 13.26
N LYS A 123 1.64 12.73 14.21
CA LYS A 123 1.85 13.13 15.63
C LYS A 123 3.11 12.48 16.20
N LYS A 124 3.31 11.17 15.97
CA LYS A 124 4.51 10.45 16.42
C LYS A 124 5.80 11.01 15.81
N LEU A 125 5.80 11.32 14.51
CA LEU A 125 6.95 11.93 13.83
C LEU A 125 7.29 13.32 14.40
N ILE A 126 6.28 14.14 14.69
CA ILE A 126 6.48 15.46 15.31
C ILE A 126 7.12 15.34 16.70
N GLU A 127 6.68 14.37 17.50
CA GLU A 127 7.23 14.09 18.83
C GLU A 127 8.68 13.59 18.73
N GLN A 128 8.98 12.70 17.81
CA GLN A 128 10.33 12.20 17.54
C GLN A 128 11.28 13.33 17.12
N ASP A 129 10.85 14.20 16.21
CA ASP A 129 11.64 15.33 15.73
C ASP A 129 11.91 16.37 16.83
N LYS A 130 10.98 16.56 17.76
CA LYS A 130 11.18 17.43 18.93
C LYS A 130 12.19 16.86 19.92
N ALA A 131 12.20 15.54 20.10
CA ALA A 131 13.10 14.85 21.02
C ALA A 131 14.57 14.81 20.54
N GLN A 132 14.80 15.05 19.24
CA GLN A 132 16.14 15.07 18.62
C GLN A 132 16.78 16.47 18.57
N LYS A 133 16.08 17.50 19.01
CA LYS A 133 16.56 18.90 19.12
C LYS A 133 17.04 19.22 20.53
#